data_9ce60fa1803b32f1f24178a8001e171b
#
_entry.id   9ce60fa1803b32f1f24178a8001e171b
#
_cell.length_a   1.000
_cell.length_b   1.000
_cell.length_c   1.000
_cell.angle_alpha   90.00
_cell.angle_beta   90.00
_cell.angle_gamma   90.00
#
_symmetry.space_group_name_H-M   'P 1'
#
loop_
_entity.id
_entity.type
_entity.pdbx_description
1 polymer ?
#
loop_
_entity_poly.entity_id
_entity_poly.type
_entity_poly.pdbx_seq_one_letter_code
_entity_poly.pdbx_strand_id
1 'polypeptide(L)'
;MNKRKKKRYNCPGEMTLSLIGGKWKLVLLLNIRRGPKRFGELRRHSPGITPATLNLHLKELVSAGLIKRSAMASDRLLGVEYSLTVKGQSLKPIMSSLTKWGLNHQKDFVLGDFGMTEFQK
;
A
#
# COMPACT_ATOMS: atom_id res chain seq x y z
N MET A 1 -7.66 26.85 0.49
CA MET A 1 -7.61 25.50 0.00
C MET A 1 -6.22 25.11 -0.43
N ASN A 2 -5.72 24.05 0.15
CA ASN A 2 -4.35 23.65 -0.12
C ASN A 2 -4.25 22.85 -1.40
N LYS A 3 -3.70 23.49 -2.41
CA LYS A 3 -3.32 22.77 -3.61
C LYS A 3 -1.88 22.31 -3.42
N ARG A 4 -1.69 21.02 -3.33
CA ARG A 4 -0.33 20.50 -3.30
C ARG A 4 0.34 20.78 -4.62
N LYS A 5 1.55 21.31 -4.55
CA LYS A 5 2.38 21.41 -5.74
C LYS A 5 2.65 19.99 -6.24
N LYS A 6 2.41 19.75 -7.50
CA LYS A 6 2.76 18.47 -8.10
C LYS A 6 4.28 18.37 -8.17
N LYS A 7 4.80 17.23 -7.74
CA LYS A 7 6.23 16.94 -7.87
C LYS A 7 6.58 16.76 -9.34
N ARG A 8 7.78 17.13 -9.66
CA ARG A 8 8.31 16.94 -11.00
C ARG A 8 9.15 15.68 -11.05
N TYR A 9 8.94 14.89 -12.08
CA TYR A 9 9.67 13.64 -12.28
C TYR A 9 10.29 13.64 -13.67
N ASN A 10 11.45 13.03 -13.79
CA ASN A 10 12.17 12.97 -15.06
C ASN A 10 11.67 11.83 -15.94
N CYS A 11 11.08 10.81 -15.37
CA CYS A 11 10.50 9.73 -16.16
C CYS A 11 9.28 9.11 -15.46
N PRO A 12 8.36 8.54 -16.27
CA PRO A 12 7.15 7.92 -15.71
C PRO A 12 7.44 6.78 -14.72
N GLY A 13 8.49 6.01 -14.95
CA GLY A 13 8.87 4.93 -14.03
C GLY A 13 9.30 5.45 -12.67
N GLU A 14 10.08 6.53 -12.66
CA GLU A 14 10.48 7.19 -11.43
C GLU A 14 9.25 7.67 -10.65
N MET A 15 8.31 8.27 -11.35
CA MET A 15 7.07 8.74 -10.75
C MET A 15 6.32 7.59 -10.09
N THR A 16 6.15 6.48 -10.81
CA THR A 16 5.43 5.32 -10.29
C THR A 16 6.13 4.76 -9.05
N LEU A 17 7.45 4.61 -9.12
CA LEU A 17 8.22 4.12 -7.99
C LEU A 17 8.08 5.01 -6.76
N SER A 18 8.01 6.33 -6.95
CA SER A 18 7.86 7.23 -5.82
C SER A 18 6.52 7.06 -5.12
N LEU A 19 5.50 6.63 -5.86
CA LEU A 19 4.15 6.44 -5.30
C LEU A 19 4.01 5.12 -4.55
N ILE A 20 4.72 4.10 -4.96
CA ILE A 20 4.57 2.76 -4.39
C ILE A 20 5.86 2.23 -3.75
N GLY A 21 6.95 2.95 -3.90
CA GLY A 21 8.26 2.51 -3.42
C GLY A 21 8.47 2.75 -1.94
N GLY A 22 9.69 2.51 -1.53
CA GLY A 22 10.05 2.56 -0.13
C GLY A 22 9.76 1.24 0.56
N LYS A 23 9.91 1.22 1.85
CA LYS A 23 9.79 -0.01 2.61
C LYS A 23 8.35 -0.49 2.77
N TRP A 24 7.40 0.43 2.93
CA TRP A 24 6.08 0.05 3.41
C TRP A 24 4.92 0.24 2.44
N LYS A 25 5.00 1.21 1.52
CA LYS A 25 3.84 1.54 0.67
C LYS A 25 3.37 0.37 -0.16
N LEU A 26 4.29 -0.36 -0.78
CA LEU A 26 3.91 -1.53 -1.58
C LEU A 26 3.28 -2.61 -0.70
N VAL A 27 3.85 -2.84 0.48
CA VAL A 27 3.29 -3.83 1.41
C VAL A 27 1.86 -3.47 1.79
N LEU A 28 1.61 -2.20 2.06
CA LEU A 28 0.26 -1.73 2.40
C LEU A 28 -0.70 -1.92 1.23
N LEU A 29 -0.28 -1.56 0.03
CA LEU A 29 -1.11 -1.73 -1.17
C LEU A 29 -1.39 -3.20 -1.44
N LEU A 30 -0.42 -4.08 -1.25
CA LEU A 30 -0.60 -5.51 -1.43
C LEU A 30 -1.65 -6.06 -0.46
N ASN A 31 -1.67 -5.56 0.76
CA ASN A 31 -2.69 -5.96 1.73
C ASN A 31 -4.06 -5.43 1.35
N ILE A 32 -4.14 -4.16 0.97
CA ILE A 32 -5.41 -3.51 0.66
C ILE A 32 -6.01 -4.03 -0.65
N ARG A 33 -5.19 -4.52 -1.58
CA ARG A 33 -5.69 -5.04 -2.86
C ARG A 33 -6.67 -6.20 -2.70
N ARG A 34 -6.63 -6.88 -1.58
CA ARG A 34 -7.47 -8.05 -1.33
C ARG A 34 -8.84 -7.68 -0.76
N GLY A 35 -9.02 -6.42 -0.46
CA GLY A 35 -10.26 -5.92 0.10
C GLY A 35 -9.97 -4.85 1.14
N PRO A 36 -11.01 -4.16 1.60
CA PRO A 36 -10.83 -3.12 2.61
C PRO A 36 -10.13 -3.63 3.85
N LYS A 37 -9.28 -2.81 4.42
CA LYS A 37 -8.51 -3.13 5.62
C LYS A 37 -8.61 -2.00 6.62
N ARG A 38 -8.66 -2.38 7.88
CA ARG A 38 -8.67 -1.44 9.00
C ARG A 38 -7.22 -1.17 9.42
N PHE A 39 -7.03 -0.07 10.12
CA PHE A 39 -5.70 0.34 10.58
C PHE A 39 -4.99 -0.79 11.34
N GLY A 40 -5.69 -1.40 12.28
CA GLY A 40 -5.10 -2.48 13.09
C GLY A 40 -4.71 -3.70 12.28
N GLU A 41 -5.50 -4.03 11.25
CA GLU A 41 -5.18 -5.14 10.35
C GLU A 41 -3.91 -4.85 9.56
N LEU A 42 -3.81 -3.63 9.03
CA LEU A 42 -2.62 -3.22 8.27
C LEU A 42 -1.38 -3.23 9.15
N ARG A 43 -1.53 -2.83 10.40
CA ARG A 43 -0.41 -2.85 11.33
C ARG A 43 0.06 -4.27 11.62
N ARG A 44 -0.88 -5.19 11.82
CA ARG A 44 -0.54 -6.60 12.07
C ARG A 44 0.20 -7.24 10.89
N HIS A 45 -0.15 -6.83 9.68
CA HIS A 45 0.47 -7.38 8.48
C HIS A 45 1.71 -6.61 8.03
N SER A 46 2.18 -5.67 8.83
CA SER A 46 3.36 -4.87 8.52
C SER A 46 4.30 -4.89 9.72
N PRO A 47 4.93 -6.05 10.00
CA PRO A 47 5.76 -6.19 11.20
C PRO A 47 6.85 -5.14 11.27
N GLY A 48 6.92 -4.47 12.42
CA GLY A 48 7.93 -3.45 12.64
C GLY A 48 7.50 -2.03 12.30
N ILE A 49 6.34 -1.85 11.67
CA ILE A 49 5.87 -0.50 11.37
C ILE A 49 5.34 0.17 12.65
N THR A 50 5.68 1.43 12.84
CA THR A 50 5.13 2.20 13.95
C THR A 50 3.78 2.76 13.56
N PRO A 51 2.89 3.05 14.53
CA PRO A 51 1.61 3.70 14.21
C PRO A 51 1.78 5.02 13.49
N ALA A 52 2.79 5.80 13.87
CA ALA A 52 3.05 7.09 13.23
C ALA A 52 3.44 6.91 11.76
N THR A 53 4.32 5.96 11.45
CA THR A 53 4.75 5.68 10.08
C THR A 53 3.59 5.14 9.25
N LEU A 54 2.81 4.24 9.81
CA LEU A 54 1.63 3.71 9.12
C LEU A 54 0.66 4.82 8.78
N ASN A 55 0.35 5.68 9.75
CA ASN A 55 -0.55 6.79 9.53
C ASN A 55 -0.03 7.73 8.44
N LEU A 56 1.27 8.02 8.47
CA LEU A 56 1.89 8.88 7.45
C LEU A 56 1.74 8.29 6.06
N HIS A 57 2.09 7.01 5.90
CA HIS A 57 2.00 6.36 4.59
C HIS A 57 0.56 6.23 4.09
N LEU A 58 -0.38 5.96 4.99
CA LEU A 58 -1.78 5.91 4.59
C LEU A 58 -2.27 7.27 4.09
N LYS A 59 -1.87 8.35 4.78
CA LYS A 59 -2.19 9.70 4.32
C LYS A 59 -1.58 10.00 2.96
N GLU A 60 -0.36 9.58 2.74
CA GLU A 60 0.32 9.78 1.46
C GLU A 60 -0.38 9.00 0.34
N LEU A 61 -0.79 7.78 0.60
CA LEU A 61 -1.50 6.97 -0.38
C LEU A 61 -2.89 7.54 -0.69
N VAL A 62 -3.58 8.06 0.31
CA VAL A 62 -4.86 8.74 0.10
C VAL A 62 -4.64 10.00 -0.74
N SER A 63 -3.63 10.78 -0.39
CA SER A 63 -3.29 12.01 -1.12
C SER A 63 -2.92 11.75 -2.58
N ALA A 64 -2.27 10.61 -2.85
CA ALA A 64 -1.94 10.22 -4.21
C ALA A 64 -3.15 9.65 -4.98
N GLY A 65 -4.28 9.47 -4.31
CA GLY A 65 -5.49 8.95 -4.94
C GLY A 65 -5.49 7.45 -5.16
N LEU A 66 -4.60 6.72 -4.49
CA LEU A 66 -4.49 5.28 -4.67
C LEU A 66 -5.40 4.49 -3.73
N ILE A 67 -5.66 5.03 -2.56
CA ILE A 67 -6.58 4.45 -1.60
C ILE A 67 -7.56 5.51 -1.13
N LYS A 68 -8.67 5.06 -0.59
CA LYS A 68 -9.65 5.93 0.06
C LYS A 68 -9.86 5.47 1.50
N ARG A 69 -10.14 6.42 2.35
CA ARG A 69 -10.47 6.21 3.75
C ARG A 69 -11.97 6.37 3.91
N SER A 70 -12.63 5.36 4.46
CA SER A 70 -14.08 5.39 4.64
C SER A 70 -14.43 5.07 6.08
N ALA A 71 -15.37 5.82 6.63
CA ALA A 71 -15.93 5.48 7.93
C ALA A 71 -16.80 4.23 7.78
N MET A 72 -16.77 3.38 8.80
CA MET A 72 -17.65 2.21 8.82
C MET A 72 -19.09 2.70 8.99
N ALA A 73 -19.92 2.40 8.00
CA ALA A 73 -21.22 3.01 7.87
C ALA A 73 -22.18 2.71 9.04
N SER A 74 -22.05 1.54 9.61
CA SER A 74 -23.03 1.06 10.58
C SER A 74 -22.62 1.23 12.03
N ASP A 75 -21.36 1.55 12.31
CA ASP A 75 -20.90 1.57 13.69
C ASP A 75 -19.66 2.45 13.84
N ARG A 76 -19.78 3.53 14.59
CA ARG A 76 -18.68 4.42 14.89
C ARG A 76 -17.53 3.72 15.62
N LEU A 77 -17.85 2.70 16.39
CA LEU A 77 -16.87 1.96 17.17
C LEU A 77 -15.95 1.12 16.28
N LEU A 78 -16.40 0.80 15.06
CA LEU A 78 -15.60 0.02 14.14
C LEU A 78 -14.52 0.87 13.44
N GLY A 79 -14.63 2.21 13.55
CA GLY A 79 -13.62 3.10 13.03
C GLY A 79 -13.66 3.27 11.53
N VAL A 80 -12.50 3.29 10.92
CA VAL A 80 -12.37 3.53 9.47
C VAL A 80 -11.68 2.36 8.80
N GLU A 81 -11.93 2.24 7.50
CA GLU A 81 -11.23 1.26 6.68
C GLU A 81 -10.66 1.93 5.45
N TYR A 82 -9.66 1.29 4.88
CA TYR A 82 -8.95 1.75 3.70
C TYR A 82 -9.17 0.75 2.57
N SER A 83 -9.44 1.27 1.38
CA SER A 83 -9.67 0.43 0.20
C SER A 83 -9.03 1.08 -1.02
N LEU A 84 -8.76 0.28 -2.06
CA LEU A 84 -8.22 0.81 -3.29
C LEU A 84 -9.28 1.64 -4.01
N THR A 85 -8.84 2.76 -4.57
CA THR A 85 -9.64 3.52 -5.54
C THR A 85 -9.56 2.82 -6.90
N VAL A 86 -10.32 3.30 -7.88
CA VAL A 86 -10.19 2.82 -9.26
C VAL A 86 -8.75 3.00 -9.74
N LYS A 87 -8.14 4.14 -9.43
CA LYS A 87 -6.75 4.41 -9.77
C LYS A 87 -5.80 3.42 -9.08
N GLY A 88 -6.04 3.13 -7.79
CA GLY A 88 -5.25 2.15 -7.06
C GLY A 88 -5.39 0.75 -7.65
N GLN A 89 -6.58 0.39 -8.09
CA GLN A 89 -6.79 -0.91 -8.72
C GLN A 89 -6.03 -1.07 -10.01
N SER A 90 -5.79 0.02 -10.73
CA SER A 90 -5.00 -0.03 -11.96
C SER A 90 -3.55 -0.43 -11.72
N LEU A 91 -3.08 -0.37 -10.48
CA LEU A 91 -1.73 -0.82 -10.10
C LEU A 91 -1.65 -2.33 -9.84
N LYS A 92 -2.77 -3.03 -9.78
CA LYS A 92 -2.75 -4.48 -9.48
C LYS A 92 -1.83 -5.29 -10.40
N PRO A 93 -1.85 -5.08 -11.71
CA PRO A 93 -0.92 -5.82 -12.58
C PRO A 93 0.55 -5.54 -12.26
N ILE A 94 0.87 -4.29 -11.92
CA ILE A 94 2.23 -3.91 -11.56
C ILE A 94 2.63 -4.57 -10.24
N MET A 95 1.75 -4.54 -9.25
CA MET A 95 1.99 -5.20 -7.96
C MET A 95 2.25 -6.69 -8.15
N SER A 96 1.43 -7.34 -8.96
CA SER A 96 1.58 -8.76 -9.25
C SER A 96 2.91 -9.07 -9.93
N SER A 97 3.30 -8.24 -10.89
CA SER A 97 4.57 -8.42 -11.60
C SER A 97 5.76 -8.25 -10.66
N LEU A 98 5.71 -7.25 -9.79
CA LEU A 98 6.79 -7.02 -8.84
C LEU A 98 6.96 -8.20 -7.86
N THR A 99 5.85 -8.68 -7.31
CA THR A 99 5.91 -9.80 -6.36
C THR A 99 6.33 -11.08 -7.04
N LYS A 100 5.84 -11.33 -8.24
CA LYS A 100 6.19 -12.52 -9.01
C LYS A 100 7.68 -12.55 -9.33
N TRP A 101 8.21 -11.43 -9.78
CA TRP A 101 9.64 -11.35 -10.07
C TRP A 101 10.46 -11.68 -8.82
N GLY A 102 10.08 -11.08 -7.69
CA GLY A 102 10.77 -11.33 -6.42
C GLY A 102 10.72 -12.79 -5.99
N LEU A 103 9.54 -13.41 -6.09
CA LEU A 103 9.39 -14.81 -5.75
C LEU A 103 10.22 -15.72 -6.65
N ASN A 104 10.30 -15.39 -7.93
CA ASN A 104 11.07 -16.19 -8.90
C ASN A 104 12.58 -16.08 -8.68
N HIS A 105 13.04 -15.04 -8.02
CA HIS A 105 14.46 -14.77 -7.83
C HIS A 105 14.87 -14.78 -6.35
N GLN A 106 14.01 -15.25 -5.47
CA GLN A 106 14.27 -15.20 -4.03
C GLN A 106 15.48 -16.02 -3.58
N LYS A 107 15.96 -16.94 -4.42
CA LYS A 107 17.16 -17.72 -4.08
C LYS A 107 18.40 -16.84 -3.93
N ASP A 108 18.42 -15.70 -4.60
CA ASP A 108 19.55 -14.78 -4.59
C ASP A 108 19.49 -13.78 -3.45
N PHE A 109 18.39 -13.77 -2.71
CA PHE A 109 18.13 -12.76 -1.69
C PHE A 109 17.49 -13.41 -0.46
N VAL A 110 17.59 -12.72 0.67
CA VAL A 110 16.93 -13.17 1.90
C VAL A 110 15.63 -12.39 2.06
N LEU A 111 14.50 -13.11 2.08
CA LEU A 111 13.19 -12.51 2.33
C LEU A 111 12.86 -12.60 3.82
N GLY A 112 12.34 -11.50 4.35
CA GLY A 112 11.79 -11.51 5.70
C GLY A 112 10.42 -12.16 5.74
N ASP A 113 9.91 -12.35 6.93
CA ASP A 113 8.58 -12.91 7.13
C ASP A 113 7.56 -11.77 7.27
N PHE A 114 7.02 -11.33 6.15
CA PHE A 114 6.07 -10.22 6.09
C PHE A 114 4.68 -10.69 5.66
N GLY A 115 4.19 -11.77 6.27
CA GLY A 115 2.92 -12.30 5.85
C GLY A 115 2.99 -12.91 4.46
N MET A 116 3.92 -13.79 4.27
CA MET A 116 4.25 -14.39 2.96
C MET A 116 3.07 -14.99 2.22
N THR A 117 2.05 -15.40 2.95
CA THR A 117 0.84 -15.93 2.32
C THR A 117 0.19 -14.92 1.37
N GLU A 118 0.40 -13.63 1.62
CA GLU A 118 -0.13 -12.58 0.75
C GLU A 118 0.50 -12.60 -0.63
N PHE A 119 1.73 -13.10 -0.74
CA PHE A 119 2.49 -13.07 -1.97
C PHE A 119 2.43 -14.39 -2.74
N GLN A 120 1.96 -15.45 -2.14
CA GLN A 120 1.98 -16.78 -2.73
C GLN A 120 0.75 -17.11 -3.58
N LYS A 121 -0.23 -16.23 -3.56
CA LYS A 121 -1.48 -16.47 -4.29
C LYS A 121 -1.56 -15.72 -5.60
#